data_76859e83e04652674d0fed400e003e0b
#
_entry.id   76859e83e04652674d0fed400e003e0b
#
_cell.length_a   1.000
_cell.length_b   1.000
_cell.length_c   1.000
_cell.angle_alpha   90.00
_cell.angle_beta   90.00
_cell.angle_gamma   90.00
#
_symmetry.space_group_name_H-M   'P 1'
#
loop_
_entity.id
_entity.type
_entity.pdbx_description
1 polymer ?
#
loop_
_entity_poly.entity_id
_entity_poly.type
_entity_poly.pdbx_seq_one_letter_code
_entity_poly.pdbx_strand_id
1 'polypeptide(L)' 'MKTKLCPSCNLEYDVMYRIQQRKGKDWIFVCKNCLPKYQSLADYRYGGTWKGYRH' A
#
# COMPACT_ATOMS: atom_id res chain seq x y z
N MET A 1 1.04 -18.55 -4.48
CA MET A 1 1.37 -17.12 -4.33
C MET A 1 0.10 -16.32 -4.18
N LYS A 2 0.07 -15.39 -3.24
CA LYS A 2 -1.12 -14.56 -3.01
C LYS A 2 -0.91 -13.17 -3.59
N THR A 3 -1.99 -12.56 -4.05
CA THR A 3 -1.96 -11.19 -4.55
C THR A 3 -3.04 -10.37 -3.85
N LYS A 4 -2.87 -9.06 -3.89
CA LYS A 4 -3.88 -8.12 -3.42
C LYS A 4 -4.15 -7.09 -4.51
N LEU A 5 -5.39 -6.63 -4.57
CA LEU A 5 -5.79 -5.59 -5.50
C LEU A 5 -5.41 -4.23 -4.93
N CYS A 6 -4.67 -3.45 -5.70
CA CYS A 6 -4.37 -2.08 -5.33
C CYS A 6 -5.62 -1.21 -5.53
N PRO A 7 -6.16 -0.59 -4.47
CA PRO A 7 -7.38 0.20 -4.61
C PRO A 7 -7.19 1.47 -5.44
N SER A 8 -5.95 1.88 -5.65
CA SER A 8 -5.65 3.10 -6.38
C SER A 8 -5.61 2.90 -7.90
N CYS A 9 -5.07 1.76 -8.34
CA CYS A 9 -4.95 1.50 -9.78
C CYS A 9 -5.72 0.26 -10.26
N ASN A 10 -6.34 -0.49 -9.33
CA ASN A 10 -7.15 -1.68 -9.63
C ASN A 10 -6.38 -2.81 -10.31
N LEU A 11 -5.08 -2.89 -10.04
CA LEU A 11 -4.25 -3.99 -10.52
C LEU A 11 -3.81 -4.86 -9.36
N GLU A 12 -3.58 -6.14 -9.62
CA GLU A 12 -3.15 -7.08 -8.59
C GLU A 12 -1.63 -7.18 -8.54
N TYR A 13 -1.10 -7.28 -7.33
CA TYR A 13 0.34 -7.39 -7.09
C TYR A 13 0.59 -8.38 -5.95
N ASP A 14 1.75 -9.03 -6.00
CA ASP A 14 2.21 -9.92 -4.93
C ASP A 14 3.04 -9.18 -3.87
N VAL A 15 3.35 -7.91 -4.11
CA VAL A 15 4.04 -7.05 -3.15
C VAL A 15 3.25 -5.76 -3.03
N MET A 16 2.88 -5.43 -1.80
CA MET A 16 2.11 -4.23 -1.50
C MET A 16 2.72 -3.53 -0.31
N TYR A 17 2.49 -2.23 -0.21
CA TYR A 17 2.99 -1.43 0.89
C TYR A 17 1.84 -0.97 1.76
N ARG A 18 1.94 -1.25 3.05
CA ARG A 18 0.92 -0.83 4.02
C ARG A 18 1.20 0.60 4.40
N ILE A 19 0.24 1.48 4.14
CA ILE A 19 0.38 2.90 4.43
C ILE A 19 -0.88 3.44 5.09
N GLN A 20 -0.72 4.57 5.75
CA GLN A 20 -1.83 5.36 6.26
C GLN A 20 -1.76 6.71 5.56
N GLN A 21 -2.83 7.08 4.88
CA GLN A 21 -2.87 8.33 4.11
C GLN A 21 -2.77 9.56 5.00
N ARG A 22 -3.41 9.51 6.16
CA ARG A 22 -3.38 10.59 7.13
C ARG A 22 -3.82 10.06 8.48
N LYS A 23 -3.55 10.82 9.52
CA LYS A 23 -3.93 10.46 10.87
C LYS A 23 -5.42 10.21 10.97
N GLY A 24 -5.80 9.09 11.57
CA GLY A 24 -7.20 8.72 11.77
C GLY A 24 -7.83 7.96 10.61
N LYS A 25 -7.14 7.80 9.49
CA LYS A 25 -7.63 6.99 8.38
C LYS A 25 -7.18 5.54 8.53
N ASP A 26 -7.95 4.63 7.93
CA ASP A 26 -7.59 3.22 7.93
C ASP A 26 -6.31 3.00 7.14
N TRP A 27 -5.54 1.99 7.56
CA TRP A 27 -4.38 1.54 6.81
C TRP A 27 -4.83 0.83 5.55
N ILE A 28 -4.17 1.12 4.44
CA ILE A 28 -4.47 0.49 3.14
C ILE A 28 -3.19 -0.08 2.55
N PHE A 29 -3.37 -0.98 1.58
CA PHE A 29 -2.25 -1.53 0.83
C PHE A 29 -2.24 -0.93 -0.57
N VAL A 30 -1.08 -0.43 -0.99
CA VAL A 30 -0.91 0.14 -2.33
C VAL A 30 0.31 -0.49 -3.00
N CYS A 31 0.33 -0.50 -4.33
CA CYS A 31 1.47 -1.02 -5.08
C CYS A 31 2.58 0.03 -5.15
N LYS A 32 3.76 -0.41 -5.60
CA LYS A 32 4.92 0.47 -5.72
C LYS A 32 4.69 1.63 -6.68
N ASN A 33 3.82 1.43 -7.67
CA ASN A 33 3.55 2.48 -8.66
C ASN A 33 2.66 3.58 -8.09
N CYS A 34 1.81 3.25 -7.12
CA CYS A 34 0.93 4.22 -6.48
C CYS A 34 1.54 4.85 -5.24
N LEU A 35 2.54 4.18 -4.65
CA LEU A 35 3.15 4.63 -3.39
C LEU A 35 3.63 6.09 -3.42
N PRO A 36 4.33 6.57 -4.48
CA PRO A 36 4.80 7.95 -4.51
C PRO A 36 3.70 8.99 -4.37
N LYS A 37 2.49 8.68 -4.83
CA LYS A 37 1.35 9.61 -4.69
C LYS A 37 1.03 9.87 -3.23
N TYR A 38 1.16 8.84 -2.40
CA TYR A 38 0.83 8.95 -0.97
C TYR A 38 2.00 9.49 -0.17
N GLN A 39 3.23 9.24 -0.63
CA GLN A 39 4.43 9.71 0.06
C GLN A 39 4.51 11.24 0.12
N SER A 40 3.84 11.94 -0.79
CA SER A 40 3.81 13.40 -0.79
C SER A 40 2.80 13.99 0.19
N LEU A 41 1.97 13.16 0.81
CA LEU A 41 0.97 13.63 1.77
C LEU A 41 1.64 13.99 3.10
N ALA A 42 1.13 15.07 3.74
CA ALA A 42 1.73 15.58 4.97
C ALA A 42 1.69 14.57 6.12
N ASP A 43 0.61 13.82 6.22
CA ASP A 43 0.41 12.85 7.31
C ASP A 43 0.64 11.40 6.89
N TYR A 44 1.35 11.21 5.80
CA TYR A 44 1.69 9.88 5.31
C TYR A 44 2.49 9.10 6.36
N ARG A 45 2.10 7.82 6.52
CA ARG A 45 2.83 6.89 7.39
C ARG A 45 3.02 5.57 6.67
N TYR A 46 4.18 4.99 6.87
CA TYR A 46 4.52 3.69 6.30
C TYR A 46 4.44 2.63 7.39
N GLY A 47 3.69 1.56 7.12
CA GLY A 47 3.46 0.50 8.11
C GLY A 47 4.08 -0.85 7.77
N GLY A 48 4.88 -0.92 6.70
CA GLY A 48 5.55 -2.16 6.33
C GLY A 48 5.18 -2.64 4.93
N THR A 49 5.87 -3.68 4.49
CA THR A 49 5.66 -4.27 3.16
C THR A 49 5.01 -5.63 3.30
N TRP A 50 3.92 -5.85 2.58
CA TRP A 50 3.28 -7.15 2.49
C TRP A 50 3.79 -7.88 1.25
N LYS A 51 4.15 -9.15 1.42
CA LYS A 51 4.64 -9.99 0.32
C LYS A 51 3.84 -11.27 0.29
N GLY A 52 3.13 -11.50 -0.83
CA GLY A 52 2.23 -12.64 -0.97
C GLY A 52 2.95 -13.98 -1.09
N TYR A 53 4.24 -13.97 -1.41
CA TYR A 53 5.05 -15.18 -1.52
C TYR A 53 5.75 -15.54 -0.20
N ARG A 54 5.53 -14.78 0.86
CA ARG A 54 6.05 -15.05 2.20
C ARG A 54 4.94 -15.49 3.13
N HIS A 55 5.30 -16.32 4.06
CA HIS A 55 4.38 -16.78 5.11
C HIS A 55 4.72 -16.16 6.44
#